data_1330fbc039feb2f087f13eb1b4ae8eae
#
_entry.id   1330fbc039feb2f087f13eb1b4ae8eae
#
_cell.length_a   1.000
_cell.length_b   1.000
_cell.length_c   1.000
_cell.angle_alpha   90.00
_cell.angle_beta   90.00
_cell.angle_gamma   90.00
#
_symmetry.space_group_name_H-M   'P 1'
#
loop_
_entity.id
_entity.type
_entity.pdbx_description
1 polymer ?
#
loop_
_entity_poly.entity_id
_entity_poly.type
_entity_poly.pdbx_seq_one_letter_code
_entity_poly.pdbx_strand_id
1 'polypeptide(L)'
;MDLLSDAIAAVRIGRPTSNRLRAGDEWCYRFAPYEGAGFHVLLRGSGWLITPDGSPVALSAGDAVLVPHGSEHILSSRPDGSGAVPFETATAEPGGRTEFLCGKYRLSRGRRHPVLAALPEVVHIPSRIGSHPELRAAMDLLGGEVATNRPGSATVLTGLLDLLLVYLLRAWLEQDPAPGWPEALTDPPIAAVLEALHANPEAPWRIEDLANRVGLSRATLTRRFTTLTGYPPMGYLTWWRLTTAARLLRETELPLPSIATKVGYGSPFAFSHAFKREFGVAPGTYRAAAEG
;
A
#
# COMPACT_ATOMS: atom_id res chain seq x y z
N MET A 1 -9.15 14.46 7.29
CA MET A 1 -8.25 13.79 6.35
C MET A 1 -7.97 12.41 6.91
N ASP A 2 -7.95 11.38 6.08
CA ASP A 2 -7.85 9.97 6.52
C ASP A 2 -6.41 9.50 6.34
N LEU A 3 -5.74 9.12 7.42
CA LEU A 3 -4.34 8.71 7.46
C LEU A 3 -4.01 7.59 6.45
N LEU A 4 -4.92 6.63 6.28
CA LEU A 4 -4.71 5.52 5.35
C LEU A 4 -4.73 6.01 3.88
N SER A 5 -5.68 6.88 3.55
CA SER A 5 -5.76 7.51 2.24
C SER A 5 -4.53 8.37 1.94
N ASP A 6 -4.07 9.14 2.92
CA ASP A 6 -2.86 9.95 2.82
C ASP A 6 -1.62 9.08 2.62
N ALA A 7 -1.52 7.97 3.37
CA ALA A 7 -0.42 7.01 3.26
C ALA A 7 -0.34 6.38 1.87
N ILE A 8 -1.47 5.96 1.31
CA ILE A 8 -1.55 5.38 -0.03
C ILE A 8 -1.18 6.43 -1.09
N ALA A 9 -1.80 7.62 -1.02
CA ALA A 9 -1.56 8.70 -1.98
C ALA A 9 -0.09 9.16 -1.99
N ALA A 10 0.56 9.18 -0.82
CA ALA A 10 1.94 9.63 -0.70
C ALA A 10 2.97 8.71 -1.38
N VAL A 11 2.71 7.40 -1.40
CA VAL A 11 3.69 6.39 -1.88
C VAL A 11 3.35 5.81 -3.25
N ARG A 12 2.10 5.93 -3.73
CA ARG A 12 1.68 5.39 -5.02
C ARG A 12 2.35 6.13 -6.18
N ILE A 13 2.82 5.37 -7.18
CA ILE A 13 3.37 5.91 -8.43
C ILE A 13 2.61 5.33 -9.62
N GLY A 14 2.18 6.19 -10.53
CA GLY A 14 1.53 5.78 -11.78
C GLY A 14 0.19 5.07 -11.57
N ARG A 15 -0.24 4.35 -12.59
CA ARG A 15 -1.50 3.62 -12.58
C ARG A 15 -1.28 2.17 -12.16
N PRO A 16 -2.15 1.60 -11.31
CA PRO A 16 -2.13 0.18 -11.04
C PRO A 16 -2.50 -0.62 -12.30
N THR A 17 -2.06 -1.86 -12.36
CA THR A 17 -2.37 -2.78 -13.46
C THR A 17 -3.05 -4.03 -12.93
N SER A 18 -3.90 -4.64 -13.75
CA SER A 18 -4.52 -5.91 -13.43
C SER A 18 -4.64 -6.80 -14.65
N ASN A 19 -4.57 -8.10 -14.43
CA ASN A 19 -4.79 -9.16 -15.42
C ASN A 19 -5.76 -10.18 -14.84
N ARG A 20 -6.63 -10.71 -15.70
CA ARG A 20 -7.53 -11.82 -15.38
C ARG A 20 -7.07 -13.05 -16.16
N LEU A 21 -6.88 -14.16 -15.47
CA LEU A 21 -6.44 -15.41 -16.06
C LEU A 21 -7.38 -16.54 -15.70
N ARG A 22 -7.72 -17.38 -16.70
CA ARG A 22 -8.34 -18.67 -16.50
C ARG A 22 -7.29 -19.75 -16.67
N ALA A 23 -7.19 -20.62 -15.67
CA ALA A 23 -6.26 -21.73 -15.64
C ALA A 23 -7.02 -23.06 -15.67
N GLY A 24 -6.41 -24.07 -16.28
CA GLY A 24 -6.93 -25.43 -16.39
C GLY A 24 -6.93 -26.20 -15.05
N ASP A 25 -6.75 -27.51 -15.12
CA ASP A 25 -6.74 -28.35 -13.92
C ASP A 25 -5.37 -28.36 -13.25
N GLU A 26 -4.29 -28.29 -14.01
CA GLU A 26 -2.92 -28.20 -13.49
C GLU A 26 -2.24 -26.91 -13.94
N TRP A 27 -1.92 -26.07 -13.00
CA TRP A 27 -1.26 -24.79 -13.25
C TRP A 27 -0.36 -24.40 -12.08
N CYS A 28 0.72 -23.72 -12.38
CA CYS A 28 1.67 -23.23 -11.38
C CYS A 28 2.44 -22.04 -11.96
N TYR A 29 2.24 -20.86 -11.40
CA TYR A 29 2.81 -19.60 -11.89
C TYR A 29 3.64 -18.91 -10.81
N ARG A 30 4.87 -18.56 -11.19
CA ARG A 30 5.80 -17.79 -10.36
C ARG A 30 5.70 -16.31 -10.69
N PHE A 31 5.53 -15.51 -9.69
CA PHE A 31 5.56 -14.06 -9.74
C PHE A 31 6.93 -13.59 -9.25
N ALA A 32 7.72 -13.01 -10.17
CA ALA A 32 9.03 -12.46 -9.83
C ALA A 32 8.89 -11.26 -8.88
N PRO A 33 9.87 -11.00 -8.01
CA PRO A 33 9.83 -9.86 -7.11
C PRO A 33 9.83 -8.54 -7.90
N TYR A 34 9.15 -7.52 -7.38
CA TYR A 34 9.09 -6.20 -7.99
C TYR A 34 8.90 -5.08 -6.96
N GLU A 35 9.21 -3.86 -7.34
CA GLU A 35 9.00 -2.69 -6.49
C GLU A 35 7.53 -2.28 -6.47
N GLY A 36 6.83 -2.62 -5.39
CA GLY A 36 5.41 -2.32 -5.26
C GLY A 36 4.67 -3.27 -4.34
N ALA A 37 3.35 -3.28 -4.46
CA ALA A 37 2.48 -4.24 -3.80
C ALA A 37 1.68 -5.02 -4.84
N GLY A 38 1.57 -6.34 -4.69
CA GLY A 38 0.76 -7.22 -5.51
C GLY A 38 -0.55 -7.59 -4.84
N PHE A 39 -1.52 -7.93 -5.64
CA PHE A 39 -2.73 -8.56 -5.14
C PHE A 39 -3.19 -9.71 -6.04
N HIS A 40 -3.87 -10.67 -5.44
CA HIS A 40 -4.55 -11.75 -6.12
C HIS A 40 -5.96 -11.89 -5.55
N VAL A 41 -6.93 -12.08 -6.42
CA VAL A 41 -8.31 -12.40 -6.06
C VAL A 41 -8.70 -13.68 -6.77
N LEU A 42 -9.12 -14.69 -6.03
CA LEU A 42 -9.63 -15.93 -6.62
C LEU A 42 -11.12 -15.76 -6.93
N LEU A 43 -11.46 -15.64 -8.21
CA LEU A 43 -12.83 -15.43 -8.65
C LEU A 43 -13.63 -16.73 -8.72
N ARG A 44 -12.97 -17.84 -9.10
CA ARG A 44 -13.58 -19.19 -9.22
C ARG A 44 -12.54 -20.27 -8.94
N GLY A 45 -13.02 -21.42 -8.45
CA GLY A 45 -12.17 -22.57 -8.19
C GLY A 45 -11.44 -22.51 -6.85
N SER A 46 -10.32 -23.18 -6.79
CA SER A 46 -9.43 -23.22 -5.62
C SER A 46 -7.98 -23.29 -6.08
N GLY A 47 -7.07 -22.99 -5.16
CA GLY A 47 -5.63 -23.04 -5.42
C GLY A 47 -4.83 -22.81 -4.14
N TRP A 48 -3.57 -22.56 -4.32
CA TRP A 48 -2.59 -22.32 -3.25
C TRP A 48 -1.74 -21.11 -3.60
N LEU A 49 -1.49 -20.30 -2.59
CA LEU A 49 -0.40 -19.34 -2.61
C LEU A 49 0.78 -19.97 -1.86
N ILE A 50 1.93 -20.06 -2.49
CA ILE A 50 3.18 -20.44 -1.83
C ILE A 50 3.92 -19.14 -1.51
N THR A 51 4.06 -18.87 -0.24
CA THR A 51 4.68 -17.65 0.30
C THR A 51 6.20 -17.64 0.08
N PRO A 52 6.89 -16.50 0.28
CA PRO A 52 8.35 -16.42 0.10
C PRO A 52 9.15 -17.42 0.94
N ASP A 53 8.64 -17.80 2.11
CA ASP A 53 9.23 -18.82 3.00
C ASP A 53 8.88 -20.27 2.62
N GLY A 54 8.11 -20.46 1.54
CA GLY A 54 7.69 -21.77 1.04
C GLY A 54 6.42 -22.32 1.68
N SER A 55 5.75 -21.58 2.58
CA SER A 55 4.54 -22.04 3.24
C SER A 55 3.33 -21.98 2.29
N PRO A 56 2.53 -23.06 2.17
CA PRO A 56 1.33 -23.06 1.34
C PRO A 56 0.14 -22.45 2.10
N VAL A 57 -0.54 -21.49 1.47
CA VAL A 57 -1.81 -20.92 1.93
C VAL A 57 -2.91 -21.35 0.99
N ALA A 58 -3.90 -22.09 1.49
CA ALA A 58 -5.05 -22.51 0.69
C ALA A 58 -5.93 -21.31 0.31
N LEU A 59 -6.35 -21.25 -0.95
CA LEU A 59 -7.21 -20.21 -1.49
C LEU A 59 -8.49 -20.81 -2.04
N SER A 60 -9.61 -20.16 -1.76
CA SER A 60 -10.95 -20.50 -2.23
C SER A 60 -11.57 -19.32 -2.99
N ALA A 61 -12.60 -19.59 -3.79
CA ALA A 61 -13.31 -18.52 -4.51
C ALA A 61 -13.80 -17.42 -3.56
N GLY A 62 -13.49 -16.19 -3.91
CA GLY A 62 -13.76 -14.99 -3.11
C GLY A 62 -12.64 -14.58 -2.15
N ASP A 63 -11.58 -15.40 -2.01
CA ASP A 63 -10.42 -15.01 -1.23
C ASP A 63 -9.61 -13.93 -1.95
N ALA A 64 -9.07 -13.01 -1.17
CA ALA A 64 -8.15 -12.00 -1.63
C ALA A 64 -6.81 -12.09 -0.90
N VAL A 65 -5.75 -11.83 -1.62
CA VAL A 65 -4.38 -11.81 -1.09
C VAL A 65 -3.73 -10.49 -1.47
N LEU A 66 -3.08 -9.84 -0.52
CA LEU A 66 -2.16 -8.73 -0.77
C LEU A 66 -0.74 -9.19 -0.47
N VAL A 67 0.19 -8.89 -1.38
CA VAL A 67 1.65 -9.07 -1.22
C VAL A 67 2.27 -7.68 -1.13
N PRO A 68 2.34 -7.08 0.06
CA PRO A 68 2.60 -5.65 0.23
C PRO A 68 4.01 -5.23 -0.18
N HIS A 69 4.93 -6.19 -0.17
CA HIS A 69 6.34 -5.94 -0.42
C HIS A 69 6.79 -6.31 -1.84
N GLY A 70 5.85 -6.83 -2.67
CA GLY A 70 6.17 -7.29 -4.01
C GLY A 70 7.14 -8.48 -4.01
N SER A 71 7.16 -9.27 -2.93
CA SER A 71 8.04 -10.42 -2.78
C SER A 71 7.71 -11.52 -3.79
N GLU A 72 8.73 -12.32 -4.14
CA GLU A 72 8.51 -13.51 -4.98
C GLU A 72 7.52 -14.45 -4.31
N HIS A 73 6.59 -15.00 -5.08
CA HIS A 73 5.60 -15.97 -4.61
C HIS A 73 5.08 -16.79 -5.79
N ILE A 74 4.37 -17.90 -5.47
CA ILE A 74 3.80 -18.78 -6.47
C ILE A 74 2.29 -18.92 -6.23
N LEU A 75 1.50 -18.88 -7.30
CA LEU A 75 0.13 -19.37 -7.31
C LEU A 75 0.09 -20.72 -8.01
N SER A 76 -0.55 -21.72 -7.41
CA SER A 76 -0.53 -23.09 -7.90
C SER A 76 -1.85 -23.82 -7.65
N SER A 77 -2.15 -24.80 -8.51
CA SER A 77 -3.21 -25.79 -8.27
C SER A 77 -2.83 -26.81 -7.18
N ARG A 78 -1.53 -26.89 -6.80
CA ARG A 78 -0.98 -27.83 -5.80
C ARG A 78 -0.19 -27.10 -4.71
N PRO A 79 -0.18 -27.66 -3.48
CA PRO A 79 0.48 -27.00 -2.33
C PRO A 79 2.01 -27.01 -2.40
N ASP A 80 2.62 -27.86 -3.23
CA ASP A 80 4.07 -27.99 -3.34
C ASP A 80 4.72 -26.94 -4.27
N GLY A 81 3.92 -26.23 -5.09
CA GLY A 81 4.43 -25.22 -6.03
C GLY A 81 5.41 -25.75 -7.07
N SER A 82 5.47 -27.07 -7.27
CA SER A 82 6.41 -27.69 -8.20
C SER A 82 6.06 -27.39 -9.65
N GLY A 83 7.10 -27.20 -10.50
CA GLY A 83 6.91 -26.92 -11.94
C GLY A 83 6.47 -25.49 -12.25
N ALA A 84 6.71 -24.54 -11.35
CA ALA A 84 6.30 -23.15 -11.55
C ALA A 84 6.98 -22.51 -12.77
N VAL A 85 6.16 -21.99 -13.69
CA VAL A 85 6.60 -21.19 -14.83
C VAL A 85 6.38 -19.69 -14.56
N PRO A 86 7.15 -18.79 -15.19
CA PRO A 86 6.94 -17.35 -15.03
C PRO A 86 5.50 -16.95 -15.42
N PHE A 87 4.85 -16.11 -14.59
CA PHE A 87 3.47 -15.65 -14.86
C PHE A 87 3.33 -14.93 -16.20
N GLU A 88 4.38 -14.27 -16.67
CA GLU A 88 4.42 -13.57 -17.95
C GLU A 88 4.23 -14.52 -19.15
N THR A 89 4.48 -15.82 -18.95
CA THR A 89 4.26 -16.85 -19.98
C THR A 89 2.89 -17.52 -19.87
N ALA A 90 2.08 -17.13 -18.88
CA ALA A 90 0.77 -17.71 -18.66
C ALA A 90 -0.18 -17.38 -19.81
N THR A 91 -0.86 -18.42 -20.32
CA THR A 91 -1.90 -18.29 -21.34
C THR A 91 -3.25 -18.69 -20.74
N ALA A 92 -4.30 -17.95 -21.10
CA ALA A 92 -5.65 -18.29 -20.66
C ALA A 92 -6.12 -19.58 -21.33
N GLU A 93 -6.60 -20.52 -20.52
CA GLU A 93 -7.18 -21.79 -21.02
C GLU A 93 -8.70 -21.66 -21.16
N PRO A 94 -9.25 -21.72 -22.39
CA PRO A 94 -10.69 -21.76 -22.60
C PRO A 94 -11.33 -22.92 -21.84
N GLY A 95 -12.32 -22.63 -20.97
CA GLY A 95 -12.97 -23.66 -20.17
C GLY A 95 -12.27 -24.00 -18.84
N GLY A 96 -11.15 -23.35 -18.53
CA GLY A 96 -10.46 -23.53 -17.26
C GLY A 96 -11.37 -23.32 -16.05
N ARG A 97 -11.19 -24.17 -15.02
CA ARG A 97 -12.06 -24.19 -13.83
C ARG A 97 -11.65 -23.17 -12.78
N THR A 98 -10.39 -22.80 -12.75
CA THR A 98 -9.86 -21.78 -11.82
C THR A 98 -9.74 -20.45 -12.55
N GLU A 99 -10.20 -19.39 -11.92
CA GLU A 99 -10.14 -18.05 -12.46
C GLU A 99 -9.67 -17.08 -11.38
N PHE A 100 -8.62 -16.34 -11.67
CA PHE A 100 -8.08 -15.37 -10.75
C PHE A 100 -7.72 -14.04 -11.43
N LEU A 101 -7.78 -13.00 -10.62
CA LEU A 101 -7.37 -11.65 -10.98
C LEU A 101 -6.08 -11.36 -10.24
N CYS A 102 -5.06 -10.94 -10.97
CA CYS A 102 -3.80 -10.49 -10.41
C CYS A 102 -3.57 -9.05 -10.80
N GLY A 103 -2.91 -8.31 -9.93
CA GLY A 103 -2.49 -6.97 -10.27
C GLY A 103 -1.39 -6.46 -9.35
N LYS A 104 -0.89 -5.29 -9.72
CA LYS A 104 0.20 -4.65 -8.99
C LYS A 104 0.04 -3.15 -8.92
N TYR A 105 0.44 -2.61 -7.78
CA TYR A 105 0.59 -1.20 -7.52
C TYR A 105 2.08 -0.86 -7.54
N ARG A 106 2.47 0.14 -8.30
CA ARG A 106 3.82 0.68 -8.22
C ARG A 106 3.90 1.62 -7.02
N LEU A 107 4.89 1.40 -6.17
CA LEU A 107 5.15 2.23 -5.00
C LEU A 107 6.49 2.94 -5.14
N SER A 108 6.62 4.10 -4.52
CA SER A 108 7.84 4.91 -4.57
C SER A 108 9.07 4.15 -4.04
N ARG A 109 10.22 4.31 -4.69
CA ARG A 109 11.53 3.79 -4.24
C ARG A 109 12.03 4.41 -2.93
N GLY A 110 11.40 5.49 -2.45
CA GLY A 110 11.69 6.08 -1.15
C GLY A 110 11.30 5.17 0.00
N ARG A 111 11.49 5.62 1.24
CA ARG A 111 11.02 4.89 2.42
C ARG A 111 9.53 4.63 2.29
N ARG A 112 9.14 3.36 2.34
CA ARG A 112 7.73 2.95 2.36
C ARG A 112 7.03 3.64 3.51
N HIS A 113 5.75 3.95 3.33
CA HIS A 113 4.95 4.43 4.46
C HIS A 113 5.04 3.41 5.60
N PRO A 114 5.31 3.85 6.85
CA PRO A 114 5.50 2.92 7.96
C PRO A 114 4.35 1.93 8.14
N VAL A 115 3.10 2.34 7.88
CA VAL A 115 1.93 1.43 7.86
C VAL A 115 2.13 0.31 6.84
N LEU A 116 2.58 0.62 5.62
CA LEU A 116 2.80 -0.39 4.57
C LEU A 116 4.04 -1.24 4.84
N ALA A 117 5.05 -0.65 5.48
CA ALA A 117 6.25 -1.38 5.88
C ALA A 117 6.00 -2.38 7.02
N ALA A 118 5.00 -2.12 7.86
CA ALA A 118 4.59 -2.98 8.96
C ALA A 118 3.66 -4.13 8.55
N LEU A 119 3.18 -4.15 7.30
CA LEU A 119 2.39 -5.27 6.79
C LEU A 119 3.23 -6.56 6.76
N PRO A 120 2.63 -7.73 7.01
CA PRO A 120 3.32 -9.01 6.82
C PRO A 120 3.65 -9.26 5.35
N GLU A 121 4.51 -10.24 5.07
CA GLU A 121 4.86 -10.60 3.68
C GLU A 121 3.65 -10.95 2.82
N VAL A 122 2.63 -11.53 3.45
CA VAL A 122 1.36 -11.88 2.81
C VAL A 122 0.20 -11.54 3.74
N VAL A 123 -0.79 -10.81 3.23
CA VAL A 123 -2.07 -10.57 3.88
C VAL A 123 -3.11 -11.41 3.16
N HIS A 124 -3.65 -12.43 3.82
CA HIS A 124 -4.74 -13.26 3.29
C HIS A 124 -6.07 -12.83 3.92
N ILE A 125 -7.02 -12.46 3.09
CA ILE A 125 -8.39 -12.12 3.48
C ILE A 125 -9.31 -13.23 2.97
N PRO A 126 -9.67 -14.20 3.82
CA PRO A 126 -10.53 -15.30 3.43
C PRO A 126 -11.96 -14.84 3.19
N SER A 127 -12.61 -15.43 2.19
CA SER A 127 -14.01 -15.19 1.90
C SER A 127 -14.91 -15.83 2.96
N ARG A 128 -15.40 -15.04 3.90
CA ARG A 128 -16.41 -15.47 4.88
C ARG A 128 -17.74 -14.80 4.59
N ILE A 129 -18.82 -15.53 4.74
CA ILE A 129 -20.18 -15.00 4.54
C ILE A 129 -20.40 -13.83 5.52
N GLY A 130 -20.79 -12.67 5.00
CA GLY A 130 -21.08 -11.47 5.78
C GLY A 130 -19.87 -10.64 6.20
N SER A 131 -18.62 -11.07 5.96
CA SER A 131 -17.45 -10.24 6.22
C SER A 131 -17.04 -9.43 4.99
N HIS A 132 -16.60 -8.21 5.23
CA HIS A 132 -16.04 -7.29 4.23
C HIS A 132 -16.90 -7.13 2.95
N PRO A 133 -18.20 -6.72 3.05
CA PRO A 133 -19.09 -6.63 1.89
C PRO A 133 -18.60 -5.63 0.83
N GLU A 134 -17.94 -4.56 1.24
CA GLU A 134 -17.37 -3.55 0.34
C GLU A 134 -16.19 -4.10 -0.46
N LEU A 135 -15.33 -4.91 0.17
CA LEU A 135 -14.23 -5.59 -0.50
C LEU A 135 -14.78 -6.56 -1.55
N ARG A 136 -15.80 -7.34 -1.20
CA ARG A 136 -16.45 -8.25 -2.15
C ARG A 136 -17.07 -7.51 -3.34
N ALA A 137 -17.81 -6.44 -3.09
CA ALA A 137 -18.40 -5.62 -4.15
C ALA A 137 -17.31 -5.04 -5.09
N ALA A 138 -16.20 -4.57 -4.55
CA ALA A 138 -15.08 -4.07 -5.34
C ALA A 138 -14.45 -5.17 -6.21
N MET A 139 -14.29 -6.39 -5.68
CA MET A 139 -13.78 -7.54 -6.42
C MET A 139 -14.72 -7.97 -7.55
N ASP A 140 -16.02 -8.01 -7.32
CA ASP A 140 -17.03 -8.38 -8.31
C ASP A 140 -17.07 -7.35 -9.46
N LEU A 141 -17.07 -6.05 -9.14
CA LEU A 141 -17.01 -4.97 -10.12
C LEU A 141 -15.73 -5.03 -10.95
N LEU A 142 -14.58 -5.24 -10.30
CA LEU A 142 -13.28 -5.32 -10.96
C LEU A 142 -13.22 -6.54 -11.89
N GLY A 143 -13.69 -7.71 -11.44
CA GLY A 143 -13.77 -8.92 -12.25
C GLY A 143 -14.68 -8.75 -13.47
N GLY A 144 -15.80 -8.07 -13.32
CA GLY A 144 -16.71 -7.73 -14.42
C GLY A 144 -16.09 -6.78 -15.44
N GLU A 145 -15.41 -5.73 -14.98
CA GLU A 145 -14.81 -4.72 -15.86
C GLU A 145 -13.65 -5.27 -16.69
N VAL A 146 -12.76 -6.06 -16.05
CA VAL A 146 -11.63 -6.73 -16.76
C VAL A 146 -12.13 -7.72 -17.82
N ALA A 147 -13.31 -8.34 -17.60
CA ALA A 147 -13.88 -9.30 -18.57
C ALA A 147 -14.45 -8.65 -19.81
N THR A 148 -14.95 -7.42 -19.72
CA THR A 148 -15.79 -6.81 -20.78
C THR A 148 -15.07 -5.77 -21.63
N ASN A 149 -13.98 -5.18 -21.11
CA ASN A 149 -13.17 -4.15 -21.77
C ASN A 149 -14.01 -3.09 -22.53
N ARG A 150 -14.98 -2.48 -21.83
CA ARG A 150 -15.91 -1.48 -22.38
C ARG A 150 -15.22 -0.12 -22.57
N PRO A 151 -15.80 0.80 -23.37
CA PRO A 151 -15.32 2.17 -23.43
C PRO A 151 -15.27 2.79 -22.03
N GLY A 152 -14.13 3.41 -21.66
CA GLY A 152 -13.90 3.97 -20.32
C GLY A 152 -13.31 2.99 -19.30
N SER A 153 -13.15 1.70 -19.63
CA SER A 153 -12.60 0.68 -18.73
C SER A 153 -11.30 1.09 -18.06
N ALA A 154 -10.38 1.76 -18.75
CA ALA A 154 -9.12 2.19 -18.15
C ALA A 154 -9.30 3.11 -16.93
N THR A 155 -10.29 4.00 -16.97
CA THR A 155 -10.61 4.89 -15.85
C THR A 155 -11.30 4.13 -14.72
N VAL A 156 -12.28 3.29 -15.06
CA VAL A 156 -13.02 2.46 -14.09
C VAL A 156 -12.08 1.51 -13.37
N LEU A 157 -11.22 0.80 -14.10
CA LEU A 157 -10.23 -0.12 -13.53
C LEU A 157 -9.28 0.59 -12.54
N THR A 158 -8.79 1.77 -12.90
CA THR A 158 -7.92 2.55 -11.99
C THR A 158 -8.64 2.85 -10.68
N GLY A 159 -9.89 3.34 -10.73
CA GLY A 159 -10.68 3.65 -9.53
C GLY A 159 -11.01 2.42 -8.70
N LEU A 160 -11.38 1.31 -9.34
CA LEU A 160 -11.67 0.04 -8.65
C LEU A 160 -10.44 -0.56 -7.98
N LEU A 161 -9.27 -0.46 -8.62
CA LEU A 161 -8.02 -0.92 -8.03
C LEU A 161 -7.63 -0.07 -6.81
N ASP A 162 -7.85 1.24 -6.86
CA ASP A 162 -7.64 2.13 -5.72
C ASP A 162 -8.55 1.76 -4.54
N LEU A 163 -9.83 1.52 -4.81
CA LEU A 163 -10.79 1.07 -3.79
C LEU A 163 -10.41 -0.31 -3.23
N LEU A 164 -10.00 -1.24 -4.09
CA LEU A 164 -9.58 -2.58 -3.68
C LEU A 164 -8.43 -2.52 -2.68
N LEU A 165 -7.41 -1.70 -2.94
CA LEU A 165 -6.28 -1.55 -2.00
C LEU A 165 -6.73 -1.03 -0.64
N VAL A 166 -7.60 0.00 -0.62
CA VAL A 166 -8.12 0.54 0.64
C VAL A 166 -8.91 -0.52 1.41
N TYR A 167 -9.78 -1.27 0.73
CA TYR A 167 -10.59 -2.30 1.39
C TYR A 167 -9.77 -3.50 1.86
N LEU A 168 -8.71 -3.90 1.13
CA LEU A 168 -7.78 -4.93 1.59
C LEU A 168 -7.06 -4.51 2.88
N LEU A 169 -6.59 -3.26 2.93
CA LEU A 169 -5.93 -2.73 4.13
C LEU A 169 -6.90 -2.58 5.30
N ARG A 170 -8.14 -2.13 5.08
CA ARG A 170 -9.18 -2.09 6.13
C ARG A 170 -9.50 -3.48 6.66
N ALA A 171 -9.72 -4.44 5.77
CA ALA A 171 -9.98 -5.83 6.15
C ALA A 171 -8.83 -6.43 6.98
N TRP A 172 -7.58 -6.14 6.62
CA TRP A 172 -6.43 -6.54 7.42
C TRP A 172 -6.42 -5.90 8.81
N LEU A 173 -6.66 -4.58 8.90
CA LEU A 173 -6.71 -3.87 10.18
C LEU A 173 -7.81 -4.42 11.12
N GLU A 174 -8.90 -4.92 10.58
CA GLU A 174 -10.00 -5.52 11.34
C GLU A 174 -9.70 -6.96 11.79
N GLN A 175 -8.92 -7.72 11.00
CA GLN A 175 -8.62 -9.12 11.29
C GLN A 175 -7.51 -9.32 12.31
N ASP A 176 -6.50 -8.47 12.29
CA ASP A 176 -5.30 -8.61 13.10
C ASP A 176 -5.04 -7.33 13.91
N PRO A 177 -5.60 -7.24 15.12
CA PRO A 177 -5.34 -6.14 16.05
C PRO A 177 -3.91 -6.22 16.66
N ALA A 178 -2.94 -6.70 15.89
CA ALA A 178 -1.56 -6.82 16.34
C ALA A 178 -1.01 -5.49 16.89
N PRO A 179 -0.11 -5.52 17.88
CA PRO A 179 0.54 -4.32 18.37
C PRO A 179 1.29 -3.60 17.24
N GLY A 180 1.28 -2.29 17.25
CA GLY A 180 1.91 -1.48 16.22
C GLY A 180 0.92 -0.59 15.48
N TRP A 181 0.99 -0.53 14.16
CA TRP A 181 0.18 0.37 13.36
C TRP A 181 -1.35 0.15 13.46
N PRO A 182 -1.89 -1.09 13.49
CA PRO A 182 -3.31 -1.29 13.74
C PRO A 182 -3.78 -0.64 15.05
N GLU A 183 -3.01 -0.83 16.13
CA GLU A 183 -3.28 -0.20 17.42
C GLU A 183 -3.07 1.33 17.36
N ALA A 184 -2.03 1.83 16.68
CA ALA A 184 -1.78 3.27 16.52
C ALA A 184 -2.97 4.01 15.88
N LEU A 185 -3.67 3.38 14.94
CA LEU A 185 -4.82 3.95 14.26
C LEU A 185 -6.09 3.97 15.11
N THR A 186 -6.19 3.10 16.11
CA THR A 186 -7.35 2.97 17.02
C THR A 186 -7.11 3.54 18.39
N ASP A 187 -5.85 3.84 18.77
CA ASP A 187 -5.47 4.48 20.01
C ASP A 187 -5.82 5.98 19.98
N PRO A 188 -6.82 6.47 20.74
CA PRO A 188 -7.32 7.81 20.58
C PRO A 188 -6.25 8.93 20.69
N PRO A 189 -5.33 8.92 21.68
CA PRO A 189 -4.24 9.89 21.74
C PRO A 189 -3.31 9.85 20.53
N ILE A 190 -2.91 8.66 20.09
CA ILE A 190 -1.93 8.52 19.01
C ILE A 190 -2.58 8.83 17.65
N ALA A 191 -3.80 8.36 17.41
CA ALA A 191 -4.57 8.70 16.22
C ALA A 191 -4.76 10.22 16.09
N ALA A 192 -5.13 10.92 17.17
CA ALA A 192 -5.29 12.38 17.17
C ALA A 192 -3.98 13.14 16.87
N VAL A 193 -2.83 12.61 17.33
CA VAL A 193 -1.52 13.18 16.98
C VAL A 193 -1.19 12.93 15.51
N LEU A 194 -1.40 11.72 15.00
CA LEU A 194 -1.18 11.39 13.60
C LEU A 194 -2.04 12.26 12.68
N GLU A 195 -3.34 12.40 12.99
CA GLU A 195 -4.26 13.29 12.25
C GLU A 195 -3.78 14.74 12.24
N ALA A 196 -3.33 15.26 13.38
CA ALA A 196 -2.83 16.63 13.48
C ALA A 196 -1.58 16.86 12.60
N LEU A 197 -0.64 15.91 12.62
CA LEU A 197 0.59 15.96 11.82
C LEU A 197 0.31 15.84 10.31
N HIS A 198 -0.67 15.01 9.92
CA HIS A 198 -1.08 14.85 8.54
C HIS A 198 -1.85 16.04 8.00
N ALA A 199 -2.76 16.59 8.80
CA ALA A 199 -3.60 17.71 8.39
C ALA A 199 -2.81 19.01 8.18
N ASN A 200 -1.77 19.23 9.00
CA ASN A 200 -1.00 20.49 9.00
C ASN A 200 0.50 20.20 9.10
N PRO A 201 1.10 19.57 8.10
CA PRO A 201 2.53 19.24 8.15
C PRO A 201 3.43 20.49 8.19
N GLU A 202 2.97 21.61 7.65
CA GLU A 202 3.69 22.89 7.65
C GLU A 202 3.73 23.59 9.01
N ALA A 203 2.81 23.25 9.91
CA ALA A 203 2.73 23.90 11.23
C ALA A 203 4.01 23.68 12.05
N PRO A 204 4.43 24.68 12.85
CA PRO A 204 5.65 24.60 13.65
C PRO A 204 5.47 23.73 14.91
N TRP A 205 5.03 22.48 14.72
CA TRP A 205 4.75 21.53 15.79
C TRP A 205 5.95 21.34 16.72
N ARG A 206 5.67 21.37 18.02
CA ARG A 206 6.59 20.95 19.07
C ARG A 206 5.99 19.76 19.81
N ILE A 207 6.85 18.95 20.42
CA ILE A 207 6.37 17.78 21.17
C ILE A 207 5.47 18.16 22.34
N GLU A 208 5.70 19.35 22.91
CA GLU A 208 4.88 19.93 23.97
C GLU A 208 3.45 20.19 23.50
N ASP A 209 3.30 20.77 22.32
CA ASP A 209 1.98 21.12 21.73
C ASP A 209 1.18 19.85 21.45
N LEU A 210 1.83 18.85 20.87
CA LEU A 210 1.22 17.54 20.62
C LEU A 210 0.81 16.83 21.91
N ALA A 211 1.67 16.85 22.93
CA ALA A 211 1.39 16.23 24.21
C ALA A 211 0.21 16.89 24.93
N ASN A 212 0.18 18.23 24.97
CA ASN A 212 -0.90 19.02 25.55
C ASN A 212 -2.24 18.76 24.84
N ARG A 213 -2.23 18.64 23.50
CA ARG A 213 -3.41 18.37 22.70
C ARG A 213 -4.13 17.07 23.10
N VAL A 214 -3.37 16.06 23.53
CA VAL A 214 -3.91 14.73 23.89
C VAL A 214 -3.87 14.43 25.38
N GLY A 215 -3.55 15.43 26.22
CA GLY A 215 -3.55 15.29 27.68
C GLY A 215 -2.46 14.37 28.23
N LEU A 216 -1.33 14.22 27.54
CA LEU A 216 -0.22 13.36 27.94
C LEU A 216 1.02 14.18 28.29
N SER A 217 1.91 13.60 29.11
CA SER A 217 3.26 14.15 29.25
C SER A 217 4.07 13.89 27.98
N ARG A 218 5.08 14.75 27.70
CA ARG A 218 6.01 14.56 26.57
C ARG A 218 6.64 13.16 26.54
N ALA A 219 7.10 12.70 27.70
CA ALA A 219 7.76 11.40 27.83
C ALA A 219 6.78 10.25 27.51
N THR A 220 5.55 10.34 28.01
CA THR A 220 4.50 9.34 27.76
C THR A 220 4.10 9.32 26.30
N LEU A 221 3.85 10.50 25.70
CA LEU A 221 3.52 10.58 24.26
C LEU A 221 4.66 10.01 23.42
N THR A 222 5.90 10.45 23.62
CA THR A 222 7.05 9.98 22.83
C THR A 222 7.20 8.48 22.92
N ARG A 223 7.16 7.90 24.13
CA ARG A 223 7.27 6.45 24.32
C ARG A 223 6.15 5.71 23.61
N ARG A 224 4.87 6.07 23.86
CA ARG A 224 3.70 5.39 23.32
C ARG A 224 3.65 5.50 21.79
N PHE A 225 3.85 6.69 21.25
CA PHE A 225 3.92 6.92 19.81
C PHE A 225 5.03 6.09 19.17
N THR A 226 6.25 6.08 19.75
CA THR A 226 7.38 5.31 19.20
C THR A 226 7.13 3.81 19.27
N THR A 227 6.54 3.31 20.36
CA THR A 227 6.19 1.88 20.49
C THR A 227 5.22 1.44 19.41
N LEU A 228 4.18 2.26 19.10
CA LEU A 228 3.13 1.90 18.15
C LEU A 228 3.51 2.17 16.69
N THR A 229 4.29 3.22 16.41
CA THR A 229 4.61 3.62 15.03
C THR A 229 6.01 3.24 14.57
N GLY A 230 6.91 2.89 15.51
CA GLY A 230 8.34 2.70 15.25
C GLY A 230 9.14 3.99 15.09
N TYR A 231 8.51 5.17 15.23
CA TYR A 231 9.14 6.48 15.03
C TYR A 231 8.87 7.41 16.21
N PRO A 232 9.83 8.22 16.64
CA PRO A 232 9.52 9.34 17.53
C PRO A 232 8.65 10.38 16.78
N PRO A 233 7.70 11.08 17.48
CA PRO A 233 6.72 11.96 16.81
C PRO A 233 7.31 12.99 15.85
N MET A 234 8.38 13.70 16.24
CA MET A 234 9.03 14.72 15.41
C MET A 234 9.84 14.09 14.25
N GLY A 235 10.36 12.87 14.44
CA GLY A 235 10.99 12.09 13.37
C GLY A 235 9.97 11.67 12.31
N TYR A 236 8.80 11.23 12.76
CA TYR A 236 7.65 10.93 11.88
C TYR A 236 7.19 12.15 11.08
N LEU A 237 7.02 13.30 11.73
CA LEU A 237 6.69 14.56 11.05
C LEU A 237 7.71 14.93 9.98
N THR A 238 9.00 14.81 10.29
CA THR A 238 10.06 15.09 9.30
C THR A 238 9.95 14.18 8.09
N TRP A 239 9.76 12.89 8.33
CA TRP A 239 9.55 11.91 7.27
C TRP A 239 8.29 12.23 6.45
N TRP A 240 7.16 12.55 7.09
CA TRP A 240 5.91 12.89 6.43
C TRP A 240 6.02 14.14 5.56
N ARG A 241 6.67 15.19 6.05
CA ARG A 241 6.98 16.41 5.28
C ARG A 241 7.75 16.09 4.00
N LEU A 242 8.77 15.28 4.09
CA LEU A 242 9.61 14.91 2.94
C LEU A 242 8.87 13.99 1.95
N THR A 243 8.05 13.09 2.43
CA THR A 243 7.19 12.23 1.61
C THR A 243 6.12 13.05 0.86
N THR A 244 5.49 14.01 1.55
CA THR A 244 4.56 14.96 0.92
C THR A 244 5.27 15.82 -0.12
N ALA A 245 6.49 16.29 0.15
CA ALA A 245 7.29 17.02 -0.82
C ALA A 245 7.63 16.18 -2.05
N ALA A 246 7.99 14.91 -1.88
CA ALA A 246 8.27 14.00 -2.98
C ALA A 246 7.02 13.80 -3.89
N ARG A 247 5.83 13.73 -3.32
CA ARG A 247 4.57 13.71 -4.06
C ARG A 247 4.36 15.02 -4.84
N LEU A 248 4.49 16.17 -4.18
CA LEU A 248 4.35 17.48 -4.84
C LEU A 248 5.35 17.68 -6.00
N LEU A 249 6.57 17.17 -5.86
CA LEU A 249 7.58 17.20 -6.91
C LEU A 249 7.19 16.39 -8.15
N ARG A 250 6.47 15.28 -7.97
CA ARG A 250 6.01 14.43 -9.07
C ARG A 250 4.72 14.93 -9.73
N GLU A 251 3.83 15.53 -8.94
CA GLU A 251 2.46 15.83 -9.36
C GLU A 251 2.24 17.28 -9.75
N THR A 252 3.21 18.16 -9.47
CA THR A 252 3.05 19.61 -9.70
C THR A 252 4.33 20.27 -10.21
N GLU A 253 4.15 21.38 -10.93
CA GLU A 253 5.23 22.26 -11.38
C GLU A 253 5.61 23.35 -10.34
N LEU A 254 5.19 23.20 -9.08
CA LEU A 254 5.48 24.19 -8.04
C LEU A 254 7.00 24.40 -7.89
N PRO A 255 7.46 25.66 -7.77
CA PRO A 255 8.86 25.95 -7.49
C PRO A 255 9.33 25.34 -6.17
N LEU A 256 10.61 24.94 -6.09
CA LEU A 256 11.18 24.35 -4.88
C LEU A 256 10.98 25.17 -3.61
N PRO A 257 11.10 26.53 -3.63
CA PRO A 257 10.79 27.35 -2.46
C PRO A 257 9.34 27.21 -2.00
N SER A 258 8.39 27.14 -2.92
CA SER A 258 6.97 26.97 -2.61
C SER A 258 6.69 25.59 -1.99
N ILE A 259 7.32 24.53 -2.50
CA ILE A 259 7.22 23.19 -1.91
C ILE A 259 7.82 23.18 -0.51
N ALA A 260 9.02 23.76 -0.31
CA ALA A 260 9.65 23.86 0.99
C ALA A 260 8.73 24.50 2.04
N THR A 261 8.12 25.63 1.70
CA THR A 261 7.16 26.34 2.57
C THR A 261 5.92 25.47 2.86
N LYS A 262 5.33 24.86 1.83
CA LYS A 262 4.13 23.99 1.97
C LYS A 262 4.33 22.78 2.89
N VAL A 263 5.57 22.32 3.01
CA VAL A 263 5.89 21.19 3.88
C VAL A 263 6.61 21.62 5.16
N GLY A 264 6.58 22.92 5.50
CA GLY A 264 7.02 23.45 6.81
C GLY A 264 8.54 23.60 6.96
N TYR A 265 9.27 23.81 5.86
CA TYR A 265 10.68 24.20 5.91
C TYR A 265 10.85 25.70 5.81
N GLY A 266 11.60 26.30 6.73
CA GLY A 266 11.86 27.74 6.75
C GLY A 266 12.82 28.23 5.65
N SER A 267 13.55 27.33 4.98
CA SER A 267 14.37 27.68 3.83
C SER A 267 14.45 26.55 2.79
N PRO A 268 14.55 26.89 1.50
CA PRO A 268 14.76 25.90 0.42
C PRO A 268 16.07 25.12 0.57
N PHE A 269 17.08 25.71 1.18
CA PHE A 269 18.37 25.07 1.44
C PHE A 269 18.25 23.95 2.47
N ALA A 270 17.62 24.23 3.63
CA ALA A 270 17.36 23.23 4.66
C ALA A 270 16.49 22.10 4.14
N PHE A 271 15.46 22.42 3.34
CA PHE A 271 14.62 21.45 2.64
C PHE A 271 15.46 20.55 1.72
N SER A 272 16.25 21.14 0.81
CA SER A 272 17.03 20.38 -0.17
C SER A 272 18.03 19.44 0.50
N HIS A 273 18.66 19.89 1.59
CA HIS A 273 19.58 19.06 2.37
C HIS A 273 18.86 17.87 3.04
N ALA A 274 17.73 18.13 3.71
CA ALA A 274 16.93 17.09 4.34
C ALA A 274 16.38 16.09 3.30
N PHE A 275 15.88 16.58 2.16
CA PHE A 275 15.36 15.77 1.08
C PHE A 275 16.44 14.86 0.47
N LYS A 276 17.63 15.41 0.17
CA LYS A 276 18.75 14.62 -0.35
C LYS A 276 19.20 13.53 0.63
N ARG A 277 19.21 13.83 1.94
CA ARG A 277 19.54 12.82 2.97
C ARG A 277 18.52 11.69 3.00
N GLU A 278 17.22 11.98 2.79
CA GLU A 278 16.15 10.99 2.83
C GLU A 278 16.05 10.17 1.54
N PHE A 279 16.13 10.82 0.37
CA PHE A 279 15.90 10.19 -0.94
C PHE A 279 17.18 9.90 -1.73
N GLY A 280 18.34 10.27 -1.21
CA GLY A 280 19.64 10.06 -1.88
C GLY A 280 19.97 11.05 -3.01
N VAL A 281 18.96 11.77 -3.52
CA VAL A 281 19.10 12.70 -4.64
C VAL A 281 18.50 14.07 -4.31
N ALA A 282 18.96 15.11 -5.01
CA ALA A 282 18.40 16.46 -4.83
C ALA A 282 16.96 16.56 -5.35
N PRO A 283 16.11 17.46 -4.79
CA PRO A 283 14.71 17.61 -5.21
C PRO A 283 14.53 17.86 -6.71
N GLY A 284 15.39 18.66 -7.36
CA GLY A 284 15.33 18.91 -8.80
C GLY A 284 15.62 17.65 -9.63
N THR A 285 16.62 16.87 -9.24
CA THR A 285 16.93 15.58 -9.88
C THR A 285 15.80 14.58 -9.69
N TYR A 286 15.18 14.58 -8.51
CA TYR A 286 14.03 13.70 -8.21
C TYR A 286 12.83 14.02 -9.11
N ARG A 287 12.53 15.32 -9.35
CA ARG A 287 11.46 15.77 -10.27
C ARG A 287 11.76 15.30 -11.69
N ALA A 288 12.95 15.61 -12.23
CA ALA A 288 13.32 15.23 -13.58
C ALA A 288 13.23 13.72 -13.85
N ALA A 289 13.56 12.89 -12.85
CA ALA A 289 13.44 11.44 -12.96
C ALA A 289 11.98 10.92 -12.91
N ALA A 290 11.01 11.75 -12.52
CA ALA A 290 9.59 11.40 -12.51
C ALA A 290 8.89 11.74 -13.83
N GLU A 291 9.50 12.61 -14.65
CA GLU A 291 8.99 13.07 -15.95
C GLU A 291 9.40 12.15 -17.13
N GLY A 292 10.36 11.25 -16.92
CA GLY A 292 10.91 10.29 -17.92
C GLY A 292 10.46 8.87 -17.60
#